data_1bcc5a3f50a366d99e4f8cec5f53da91
#
_entry.id   1bcc5a3f50a366d99e4f8cec5f53da91
#
_cell.length_a   1.000
_cell.length_b   1.000
_cell.length_c   1.000
_cell.angle_alpha   90.00
_cell.angle_beta   90.00
_cell.angle_gamma   90.00
#
_symmetry.space_group_name_H-M   'P 1'
#
loop_
_entity.id
_entity.type
_entity.pdbx_description
1 polymer ?
#
loop_
_entity_poly.entity_id
_entity_poly.type
_entity_poly.pdbx_seq_one_letter_code
_entity_poly.pdbx_strand_id
1 'polypeptide(L)'
;MVDKNTLFGGMLTHLGAAKKTNCDALGTAWEPSHMLIGDANGSDPVPDPSQTRLLNQVYRAPLNQLRVSPTDPNVLIAEVVLPPEVGGWWMRELALEDKDGVFSAVANLAPSYKPLLAQGTGRNQVVRMHIITNGTANIQLKIDPSVVLATREYVDRSVNAGAAFTMVSSSRALKPTEMGFVLIDASAVALNIQLPPADATVGTRDLLVHRKDNSINRLVIKTKGKDTLRFHTHLNPAGYPFLVLMGAGDWWHLRSDGAGSWWPVGRFDNTPLGRPVFETTTVFSPGGYGALNGQLLKRTEWPWLWDHAQQSGMLNAERQRHMEGGWTSGDDKSTFRAPEARGEFFRVLDEGRQVDKSTISGAAKSGSAVITDVRGRSLIAIGMTLEGSDVPRGTTIVSINANEIVVSNALQQDGDGEWNVIGRVAGSWSPDTFERHTHGISYGAGTGSHDTLTPENLPRTGQHSYVVGRNTSPPYIARAGNAETRPRNIAYPGRIKMI
;
A
#
# COMPACT_ATOMS: atom_id res chain seq x y z
N MET A 1 -64.80 20.23 8.81
CA MET A 1 -63.98 20.95 7.80
C MET A 1 -62.55 21.08 8.37
N VAL A 2 -61.57 20.59 7.67
CA VAL A 2 -60.16 20.66 8.09
C VAL A 2 -59.71 22.13 8.10
N ASP A 3 -59.11 22.59 9.19
CA ASP A 3 -58.55 23.91 9.35
C ASP A 3 -57.13 23.85 9.96
N LYS A 4 -56.55 25.05 10.28
CA LYS A 4 -55.21 25.16 10.85
C LYS A 4 -55.02 24.52 12.25
N ASN A 5 -56.14 24.22 12.93
CA ASN A 5 -56.15 23.64 14.26
C ASN A 5 -56.40 22.12 14.22
N THR A 6 -56.68 21.56 13.04
CA THR A 6 -56.93 20.13 12.88
C THR A 6 -55.62 19.36 13.09
N LEU A 7 -55.59 18.44 14.04
CA LEU A 7 -54.47 17.58 14.31
C LEU A 7 -54.58 16.31 13.46
N PHE A 8 -53.47 15.98 12.78
CA PHE A 8 -53.31 14.73 12.06
C PHE A 8 -52.30 13.84 12.80
N GLY A 9 -52.62 12.60 13.01
CA GLY A 9 -51.75 11.69 13.74
C GLY A 9 -52.24 10.26 13.66
N GLY A 10 -51.33 9.34 13.98
CA GLY A 10 -51.58 7.92 14.03
C GLY A 10 -51.37 7.33 15.41
N MET A 11 -52.17 6.34 15.72
CA MET A 11 -52.11 5.58 16.99
C MET A 11 -52.27 4.08 16.75
N LEU A 12 -51.79 3.29 17.70
CA LEU A 12 -52.09 1.87 17.69
C LEU A 12 -53.57 1.64 18.01
N THR A 13 -54.16 0.69 17.32
CA THR A 13 -55.49 0.15 17.74
C THR A 13 -55.35 -0.74 18.97
N HIS A 14 -56.46 -1.06 19.65
CA HIS A 14 -56.42 -2.04 20.74
C HIS A 14 -55.84 -3.39 20.28
N LEU A 15 -56.18 -3.84 19.05
CA LEU A 15 -55.67 -5.07 18.48
C LEU A 15 -54.16 -4.95 18.21
N GLY A 16 -53.70 -3.83 17.63
CA GLY A 16 -52.30 -3.59 17.38
C GLY A 16 -51.45 -3.49 18.64
N ALA A 17 -51.95 -2.77 19.63
CA ALA A 17 -51.29 -2.65 20.94
C ALA A 17 -51.17 -4.01 21.64
N ALA A 18 -52.26 -4.81 21.65
CA ALA A 18 -52.20 -6.17 22.21
C ALA A 18 -51.24 -7.07 21.46
N LYS A 19 -51.22 -7.00 20.12
CA LYS A 19 -50.31 -7.79 19.28
C LYS A 19 -48.85 -7.40 19.54
N LYS A 20 -48.55 -6.11 19.58
CA LYS A 20 -47.21 -5.59 19.89
C LYS A 20 -46.72 -6.02 21.26
N THR A 21 -47.57 -5.88 22.28
CA THR A 21 -47.26 -6.29 23.65
C THR A 21 -46.98 -7.80 23.73
N ASN A 22 -47.76 -8.60 23.02
CA ASN A 22 -47.53 -10.04 22.96
C ASN A 22 -46.23 -10.39 22.29
N CYS A 23 -45.89 -9.76 21.19
CA CYS A 23 -44.61 -9.89 20.51
C CYS A 23 -43.43 -9.51 21.42
N ASP A 24 -43.56 -8.44 22.16
CA ASP A 24 -42.54 -8.01 23.13
C ASP A 24 -42.34 -9.02 24.25
N ALA A 25 -43.44 -9.55 24.80
CA ALA A 25 -43.39 -10.54 25.86
C ALA A 25 -42.78 -11.87 25.43
N LEU A 26 -43.00 -12.27 24.18
CA LEU A 26 -42.49 -13.51 23.60
C LEU A 26 -41.08 -13.36 22.95
N GLY A 27 -40.56 -12.14 22.84
CA GLY A 27 -39.30 -11.84 22.15
C GLY A 27 -39.39 -12.11 20.64
N THR A 28 -40.59 -12.05 20.06
CA THR A 28 -40.84 -12.24 18.62
C THR A 28 -41.00 -10.89 17.93
N ALA A 29 -40.65 -10.81 16.64
CA ALA A 29 -40.79 -9.56 15.89
C ALA A 29 -42.26 -9.25 15.54
N TRP A 30 -42.70 -8.03 15.80
CA TRP A 30 -43.92 -7.50 15.23
C TRP A 30 -43.65 -6.96 13.82
N GLU A 31 -44.45 -7.41 12.83
CA GLU A 31 -44.17 -7.19 11.41
C GLU A 31 -45.32 -6.48 10.69
N PRO A 32 -45.44 -5.13 10.83
CA PRO A 32 -46.36 -4.36 9.95
C PRO A 32 -45.94 -4.54 8.48
N SER A 33 -46.88 -4.89 7.64
CA SER A 33 -46.62 -5.32 6.27
C SER A 33 -47.27 -4.47 5.20
N HIS A 34 -48.49 -3.95 5.46
CA HIS A 34 -49.29 -3.20 4.49
C HIS A 34 -49.83 -1.89 5.08
N MET A 35 -49.96 -0.91 4.21
CA MET A 35 -50.71 0.29 4.50
C MET A 35 -52.05 0.23 3.74
N LEU A 36 -53.12 0.49 4.50
CA LEU A 36 -54.47 0.64 3.97
C LEU A 36 -54.77 2.12 3.84
N ILE A 37 -55.38 2.53 2.74
CA ILE A 37 -55.73 3.91 2.44
C ILE A 37 -57.24 3.98 2.22
N GLY A 38 -57.89 4.95 2.83
CA GLY A 38 -59.31 5.15 2.71
C GLY A 38 -59.70 6.60 2.42
N ASP A 39 -60.88 6.81 1.86
CA ASP A 39 -61.47 8.12 1.55
C ASP A 39 -62.51 8.54 2.59
N ALA A 40 -62.77 7.70 3.60
CA ALA A 40 -63.75 7.96 4.69
C ALA A 40 -65.14 8.35 4.16
N ASN A 41 -65.55 7.90 2.99
CA ASN A 41 -66.79 8.33 2.31
C ASN A 41 -66.93 9.85 2.25
N GLY A 42 -65.82 10.58 2.07
CA GLY A 42 -65.79 12.04 1.98
C GLY A 42 -65.89 12.76 3.34
N SER A 43 -65.95 12.06 4.47
CA SER A 43 -65.91 12.65 5.81
C SER A 43 -64.50 12.94 6.28
N ASP A 44 -64.38 13.71 7.36
CA ASP A 44 -63.10 13.97 8.05
C ASP A 44 -63.02 13.04 9.29
N PRO A 45 -62.36 11.87 9.21
CA PRO A 45 -62.41 10.88 10.27
C PRO A 45 -61.55 11.31 11.48
N VAL A 46 -62.02 10.91 12.64
CA VAL A 46 -61.22 10.99 13.88
C VAL A 46 -60.74 9.59 14.21
N PRO A 47 -59.45 9.33 14.27
CA PRO A 47 -58.93 8.00 14.59
C PRO A 47 -59.36 7.54 15.98
N ASP A 48 -59.81 6.29 16.10
CA ASP A 48 -60.22 5.69 17.36
C ASP A 48 -59.48 4.34 17.54
N PRO A 49 -58.87 4.07 18.72
CA PRO A 49 -58.14 2.83 19.00
C PRO A 49 -59.02 1.57 18.92
N SER A 50 -60.34 1.70 19.05
CA SER A 50 -61.27 0.56 18.95
C SER A 50 -61.60 0.15 17.50
N GLN A 51 -61.14 0.92 16.49
CA GLN A 51 -61.36 0.60 15.09
C GLN A 51 -60.70 -0.73 14.73
N THR A 52 -61.40 -1.50 13.91
CA THR A 52 -60.95 -2.77 13.33
C THR A 52 -60.86 -2.73 11.80
N ARG A 53 -61.23 -1.64 11.19
CA ARG A 53 -61.21 -1.36 9.76
C ARG A 53 -61.30 0.14 9.48
N LEU A 54 -60.88 0.55 8.28
CA LEU A 54 -61.17 1.88 7.76
C LEU A 54 -62.68 2.12 7.52
N LEU A 55 -63.13 3.35 7.53
CA LEU A 55 -64.51 3.69 7.17
C LEU A 55 -64.83 3.30 5.72
N ASN A 56 -63.95 3.62 4.79
CA ASN A 56 -64.03 3.17 3.42
C ASN A 56 -62.62 2.99 2.81
N GLN A 57 -62.16 1.75 2.74
CA GLN A 57 -60.90 1.42 2.14
C GLN A 57 -60.95 1.50 0.63
N VAL A 58 -60.12 2.31 0.00
CA VAL A 58 -59.99 2.46 -1.46
C VAL A 58 -58.72 1.79 -2.01
N TYR A 59 -57.69 1.61 -1.19
CA TYR A 59 -56.46 1.02 -1.65
C TYR A 59 -55.70 0.25 -0.51
N ARG A 60 -54.89 -0.72 -0.91
CA ARG A 60 -54.01 -1.50 -0.02
C ARG A 60 -52.68 -1.73 -0.73
N ALA A 61 -51.58 -1.38 -0.07
CA ALA A 61 -50.24 -1.53 -0.62
C ALA A 61 -49.25 -2.10 0.41
N PRO A 62 -48.29 -2.90 0.00
CA PRO A 62 -47.21 -3.30 0.85
C PRO A 62 -46.37 -2.07 1.25
N LEU A 63 -45.85 -2.06 2.48
CA LEU A 63 -44.95 -0.99 2.94
C LEU A 63 -43.64 -0.98 2.14
N ASN A 64 -43.23 0.19 1.67
CA ASN A 64 -41.91 0.40 1.07
C ASN A 64 -40.87 0.64 2.18
N GLN A 65 -41.25 1.32 3.26
CA GLN A 65 -40.35 1.54 4.39
C GLN A 65 -41.12 1.50 5.71
N LEU A 66 -40.49 0.88 6.72
CA LEU A 66 -40.87 1.00 8.11
C LEU A 66 -39.60 1.29 8.93
N ARG A 67 -39.55 2.42 9.60
CA ARG A 67 -38.38 2.84 10.39
C ARG A 67 -38.76 3.58 11.67
N VAL A 68 -37.85 3.62 12.61
CA VAL A 68 -37.99 4.48 13.81
C VAL A 68 -37.72 5.91 13.41
N SER A 69 -38.45 6.85 14.00
CA SER A 69 -38.19 8.27 13.80
C SER A 69 -36.79 8.65 14.30
N PRO A 70 -36.03 9.46 13.56
CA PRO A 70 -34.71 9.94 14.01
C PRO A 70 -34.79 10.95 15.14
N THR A 71 -35.97 11.54 15.37
CA THR A 71 -36.19 12.59 16.37
C THR A 71 -36.90 12.09 17.65
N ASP A 72 -37.65 11.01 17.56
CA ASP A 72 -38.35 10.40 18.70
C ASP A 72 -38.34 8.86 18.59
N PRO A 73 -37.66 8.17 19.54
CA PRO A 73 -37.54 6.73 19.53
C PRO A 73 -38.87 5.98 19.77
N ASN A 74 -39.92 6.67 20.21
CA ASN A 74 -41.25 6.10 20.42
C ASN A 74 -42.18 6.28 19.21
N VAL A 75 -41.68 6.84 18.12
CA VAL A 75 -42.49 7.06 16.91
C VAL A 75 -41.96 6.17 15.78
N LEU A 76 -42.85 5.36 15.19
CA LEU A 76 -42.64 4.66 13.97
C LEU A 76 -43.11 5.47 12.75
N ILE A 77 -42.34 5.39 11.66
CA ILE A 77 -42.72 6.00 10.38
C ILE A 77 -42.89 4.88 9.38
N ALA A 78 -44.13 4.67 8.95
CA ALA A 78 -44.48 3.77 7.84
C ALA A 78 -44.66 4.57 6.56
N GLU A 79 -44.11 4.09 5.47
CA GLU A 79 -44.10 4.80 4.18
C GLU A 79 -44.55 3.88 3.04
N VAL A 80 -45.40 4.44 2.18
CA VAL A 80 -45.81 3.82 0.91
C VAL A 80 -45.66 4.84 -0.23
N VAL A 81 -45.12 4.39 -1.33
CA VAL A 81 -45.01 5.17 -2.57
C VAL A 81 -46.12 4.72 -3.52
N LEU A 82 -47.00 5.62 -3.87
CA LEU A 82 -48.09 5.39 -4.84
C LEU A 82 -47.64 5.80 -6.24
N PRO A 83 -47.49 4.86 -7.17
CA PRO A 83 -47.06 5.15 -8.54
C PRO A 83 -48.14 5.90 -9.33
N PRO A 84 -47.85 6.44 -10.55
CA PRO A 84 -48.78 7.24 -11.35
C PRO A 84 -50.01 6.45 -11.81
N GLU A 85 -49.91 5.13 -11.94
CA GLU A 85 -50.95 4.22 -12.43
C GLU A 85 -52.01 3.93 -11.37
N VAL A 86 -51.77 4.32 -10.12
CA VAL A 86 -52.68 4.14 -8.98
C VAL A 86 -53.21 5.48 -8.56
N GLY A 87 -54.54 5.57 -8.39
CA GLY A 87 -55.18 6.83 -8.01
C GLY A 87 -56.64 6.93 -8.44
N GLY A 88 -57.13 8.16 -8.58
CA GLY A 88 -58.54 8.46 -8.91
C GLY A 88 -59.43 8.63 -7.67
N TRP A 89 -58.81 8.76 -6.46
CA TRP A 89 -59.57 8.85 -5.21
C TRP A 89 -58.91 9.84 -4.21
N TRP A 90 -59.71 10.21 -3.22
CA TRP A 90 -59.26 11.03 -2.09
C TRP A 90 -58.67 10.12 -1.01
N MET A 91 -57.67 10.64 -0.31
CA MET A 91 -57.08 10.02 0.85
C MET A 91 -57.49 10.87 2.07
N ARG A 92 -58.06 10.25 3.10
CA ARG A 92 -58.52 10.90 4.32
C ARG A 92 -58.20 10.10 5.57
N GLU A 93 -58.02 8.78 5.42
CA GLU A 93 -57.68 7.86 6.49
C GLU A 93 -56.60 6.87 6.06
N LEU A 94 -55.79 6.46 7.02
CA LEU A 94 -54.73 5.47 6.84
C LEU A 94 -54.83 4.39 7.91
N ALA A 95 -54.37 3.18 7.62
CA ALA A 95 -54.19 2.18 8.62
C ALA A 95 -52.97 1.31 8.31
N LEU A 96 -52.43 0.60 9.32
CA LEU A 96 -51.45 -0.45 9.14
C LEU A 96 -52.08 -1.80 9.47
N GLU A 97 -51.74 -2.75 8.62
CA GLU A 97 -52.03 -4.17 8.81
C GLU A 97 -50.69 -4.92 8.95
N ASP A 98 -50.62 -5.84 9.89
CA ASP A 98 -49.43 -6.68 10.04
C ASP A 98 -49.46 -7.89 9.10
N LYS A 99 -48.42 -8.74 9.13
CA LYS A 99 -48.33 -9.93 8.29
C LYS A 99 -49.45 -10.97 8.53
N ASP A 100 -50.02 -10.95 9.74
CA ASP A 100 -51.10 -11.88 10.14
C ASP A 100 -52.51 -11.29 9.85
N GLY A 101 -52.58 -10.13 9.19
CA GLY A 101 -53.80 -9.45 8.86
C GLY A 101 -54.46 -8.68 9.99
N VAL A 102 -53.70 -8.40 11.09
CA VAL A 102 -54.23 -7.64 12.24
C VAL A 102 -54.21 -6.15 11.90
N PHE A 103 -55.38 -5.48 12.04
CA PHE A 103 -55.54 -4.05 11.87
C PHE A 103 -54.84 -3.33 13.05
N SER A 104 -53.60 -2.94 12.87
CA SER A 104 -52.66 -2.64 13.94
C SER A 104 -52.57 -1.14 14.32
N ALA A 105 -52.79 -0.27 13.37
CA ALA A 105 -52.76 1.19 13.62
C ALA A 105 -53.73 1.92 12.72
N VAL A 106 -54.19 3.08 13.13
CA VAL A 106 -55.08 3.95 12.37
C VAL A 106 -54.64 5.41 12.50
N ALA A 107 -54.84 6.18 11.43
CA ALA A 107 -54.53 7.61 11.39
C ALA A 107 -55.52 8.34 10.50
N ASN A 108 -55.72 9.64 10.77
CA ASN A 108 -56.32 10.57 9.81
C ASN A 108 -55.23 11.20 8.95
N LEU A 109 -55.62 11.68 7.78
CA LEU A 109 -54.73 12.34 6.81
C LEU A 109 -55.42 13.63 6.33
N ALA A 110 -54.66 14.69 6.15
CA ALA A 110 -55.14 15.87 5.47
C ALA A 110 -55.73 15.47 4.07
N PRO A 111 -56.97 15.84 3.77
CA PRO A 111 -57.62 15.43 2.52
C PRO A 111 -56.75 15.72 1.32
N SER A 112 -56.32 14.69 0.65
CA SER A 112 -55.38 14.76 -0.47
C SER A 112 -55.91 13.90 -1.64
N TYR A 113 -55.97 14.46 -2.85
CA TYR A 113 -56.39 13.73 -4.04
C TYR A 113 -55.18 13.11 -4.72
N LYS A 114 -55.25 11.82 -4.98
CA LYS A 114 -54.26 11.09 -5.79
C LYS A 114 -54.78 10.96 -7.22
N PRO A 115 -54.26 11.73 -8.19
CA PRO A 115 -54.70 11.60 -9.57
C PRO A 115 -54.23 10.28 -10.17
N LEU A 116 -55.01 9.71 -11.07
CA LEU A 116 -54.69 8.61 -11.93
C LEU A 116 -54.07 9.14 -13.22
N LEU A 117 -53.04 8.44 -13.74
CA LEU A 117 -52.37 8.83 -14.99
C LEU A 117 -53.34 9.00 -16.15
N ALA A 118 -54.38 8.16 -16.24
CA ALA A 118 -55.44 8.25 -17.23
C ALA A 118 -56.28 9.55 -17.19
N GLN A 119 -56.17 10.33 -16.10
CA GLN A 119 -56.83 11.65 -15.97
C GLN A 119 -55.97 12.78 -16.56
N GLY A 120 -54.86 12.48 -17.24
CA GLY A 120 -54.01 13.45 -17.93
C GLY A 120 -52.84 13.98 -17.09
N THR A 121 -52.79 13.69 -15.78
CA THR A 121 -51.65 14.03 -14.91
C THR A 121 -51.36 12.88 -13.97
N GLY A 122 -50.20 12.30 -14.08
CA GLY A 122 -49.70 11.28 -13.15
C GLY A 122 -48.60 11.82 -12.28
N ARG A 123 -48.55 11.42 -11.02
CA ARG A 123 -47.43 11.73 -10.11
C ARG A 123 -47.18 10.55 -9.17
N ASN A 124 -45.94 10.37 -8.80
CA ASN A 124 -45.60 9.57 -7.62
C ASN A 124 -46.02 10.38 -6.36
N GLN A 125 -46.66 9.70 -5.43
CA GLN A 125 -47.03 10.31 -4.14
C GLN A 125 -46.55 9.44 -3.01
N VAL A 126 -45.76 10.03 -2.10
CA VAL A 126 -45.29 9.34 -0.90
C VAL A 126 -46.29 9.65 0.22
N VAL A 127 -46.81 8.59 0.82
CA VAL A 127 -47.70 8.66 1.98
C VAL A 127 -46.92 8.17 3.20
N ARG A 128 -46.85 8.99 4.24
CA ARG A 128 -46.18 8.68 5.51
C ARG A 128 -47.19 8.70 6.63
N MET A 129 -47.14 7.63 7.44
CA MET A 129 -47.93 7.54 8.66
C MET A 129 -46.99 7.52 9.85
N HIS A 130 -47.14 8.47 10.76
CA HIS A 130 -46.42 8.53 12.03
C HIS A 130 -47.29 7.88 13.10
N ILE A 131 -46.75 6.90 13.82
CA ILE A 131 -47.47 6.10 14.80
C ILE A 131 -46.74 6.18 16.14
N ILE A 132 -47.40 6.65 17.15
CA ILE A 132 -46.86 6.65 18.51
C ILE A 132 -46.99 5.24 19.09
N THR A 133 -45.90 4.70 19.62
CA THR A 133 -45.84 3.36 20.22
C THR A 133 -45.25 3.43 21.62
N ASN A 134 -45.52 2.43 22.45
CA ASN A 134 -44.87 2.29 23.76
C ASN A 134 -43.52 1.56 23.64
N GLY A 135 -42.61 2.13 22.84
CA GLY A 135 -41.31 1.56 22.55
C GLY A 135 -41.23 0.87 21.18
N THR A 136 -40.02 0.78 20.64
CA THR A 136 -39.72 0.28 19.29
C THR A 136 -38.92 -1.02 19.29
N ALA A 137 -38.75 -1.65 20.48
CA ALA A 137 -38.14 -2.97 20.58
C ALA A 137 -38.98 -4.02 19.83
N ASN A 138 -38.31 -5.07 19.35
CA ASN A 138 -38.93 -6.20 18.65
C ASN A 138 -39.85 -5.81 17.47
N ILE A 139 -39.51 -4.76 16.73
CA ILE A 139 -40.18 -4.40 15.48
C ILE A 139 -39.30 -4.76 14.32
N GLN A 140 -39.82 -5.51 13.36
CA GLN A 140 -39.11 -5.77 12.11
C GLN A 140 -39.16 -4.54 11.21
N LEU A 141 -38.05 -3.81 11.16
CA LEU A 141 -37.90 -2.69 10.26
C LEU A 141 -37.80 -3.19 8.82
N LYS A 142 -38.41 -2.47 7.88
CA LYS A 142 -38.44 -2.82 6.46
C LYS A 142 -37.95 -1.66 5.63
N ILE A 143 -37.10 -1.98 4.64
CA ILE A 143 -36.72 -1.04 3.56
C ILE A 143 -36.82 -1.86 2.26
N ASP A 144 -37.65 -1.42 1.34
CA ASP A 144 -37.69 -1.95 -0.01
C ASP A 144 -36.76 -1.12 -0.91
N PRO A 145 -35.59 -1.64 -1.28
CA PRO A 145 -34.60 -0.89 -2.05
C PRO A 145 -35.08 -0.59 -3.50
N SER A 146 -36.11 -1.28 -4.00
CA SER A 146 -36.58 -1.11 -5.38
C SER A 146 -37.43 0.16 -5.59
N VAL A 147 -37.90 0.78 -4.51
CA VAL A 147 -38.85 1.92 -4.56
C VAL A 147 -38.36 3.12 -3.72
N VAL A 148 -37.11 3.13 -3.31
CA VAL A 148 -36.54 4.28 -2.60
C VAL A 148 -36.30 5.41 -3.61
N LEU A 149 -37.15 6.45 -3.56
CA LEU A 149 -36.88 7.70 -4.25
C LEU A 149 -35.69 8.37 -3.53
N ALA A 150 -34.51 8.29 -4.13
CA ALA A 150 -33.36 9.05 -3.67
C ALA A 150 -33.72 10.55 -3.76
N THR A 151 -33.68 11.25 -2.62
CA THR A 151 -33.84 12.71 -2.65
C THR A 151 -32.69 13.33 -3.43
N ARG A 152 -32.94 14.46 -4.11
CA ARG A 152 -31.89 15.20 -4.81
C ARG A 152 -30.70 15.46 -3.89
N GLU A 153 -30.96 15.81 -2.64
CA GLU A 153 -29.92 16.02 -1.61
C GLU A 153 -29.09 14.73 -1.36
N TYR A 154 -29.71 13.56 -1.32
CA TYR A 154 -28.99 12.30 -1.15
C TYR A 154 -28.12 11.98 -2.37
N VAL A 155 -28.66 12.19 -3.60
CA VAL A 155 -27.91 12.01 -4.85
C VAL A 155 -26.74 13.01 -4.91
N ASP A 156 -27.01 14.28 -4.64
CA ASP A 156 -26.01 15.35 -4.65
C ASP A 156 -24.90 15.06 -3.61
N ARG A 157 -25.25 14.63 -2.40
CA ARG A 157 -24.25 14.22 -1.37
C ARG A 157 -23.43 13.00 -1.79
N SER A 158 -24.05 12.02 -2.43
CA SER A 158 -23.37 10.81 -2.86
C SER A 158 -22.41 11.07 -4.03
N VAL A 159 -22.81 11.89 -4.98
CA VAL A 159 -21.98 12.33 -6.11
C VAL A 159 -20.87 13.27 -5.64
N ASN A 160 -21.17 14.23 -4.77
CA ASN A 160 -20.21 15.20 -4.27
C ASN A 160 -19.18 14.59 -3.31
N ALA A 161 -19.48 13.47 -2.64
CA ALA A 161 -18.50 12.78 -1.81
C ALA A 161 -17.29 12.26 -2.62
N GLY A 162 -17.51 11.84 -3.88
CA GLY A 162 -16.44 11.44 -4.80
C GLY A 162 -15.67 12.62 -5.42
N ALA A 163 -16.29 13.80 -5.46
CA ALA A 163 -15.71 15.04 -5.99
C ALA A 163 -15.20 16.00 -4.91
N ALA A 164 -15.23 15.59 -3.63
CA ALA A 164 -14.78 16.43 -2.52
C ALA A 164 -13.30 16.80 -2.67
N PHE A 165 -12.98 18.06 -2.43
CA PHE A 165 -11.62 18.57 -2.30
C PHE A 165 -11.36 18.96 -0.85
N THR A 166 -10.38 18.33 -0.22
CA THR A 166 -10.02 18.57 1.17
C THR A 166 -8.56 18.93 1.28
N MET A 167 -8.24 20.05 1.94
CA MET A 167 -6.87 20.43 2.27
C MET A 167 -6.56 20.12 3.73
N VAL A 168 -5.40 19.49 4.00
CA VAL A 168 -4.97 19.04 5.32
C VAL A 168 -3.55 19.48 5.60
N SER A 169 -3.33 20.16 6.74
CA SER A 169 -2.01 20.63 7.21
C SER A 169 -1.71 20.24 8.67
N SER A 170 -2.52 19.35 9.25
CA SER A 170 -2.33 18.84 10.61
C SER A 170 -2.70 17.36 10.71
N SER A 171 -2.08 16.65 11.66
CA SER A 171 -2.38 15.23 11.91
C SER A 171 -3.81 15.06 12.40
N ARG A 172 -4.61 14.25 11.68
CA ARG A 172 -6.01 13.95 12.05
C ARG A 172 -6.56 12.73 11.32
N ALA A 173 -7.73 12.31 11.74
CA ALA A 173 -8.53 11.37 10.98
C ALA A 173 -9.37 12.10 9.92
N LEU A 174 -9.47 11.49 8.73
CA LEU A 174 -10.38 11.94 7.68
C LEU A 174 -11.79 11.44 7.99
N LYS A 175 -12.79 12.29 7.70
CA LYS A 175 -14.21 11.90 7.78
C LYS A 175 -14.64 11.21 6.49
N PRO A 176 -15.65 10.33 6.53
CA PRO A 176 -16.20 9.72 5.30
C PRO A 176 -16.71 10.74 4.25
N THR A 177 -17.05 11.96 4.68
CA THR A 177 -17.48 13.05 3.80
C THR A 177 -16.34 13.86 3.17
N GLU A 178 -15.10 13.62 3.59
CA GLU A 178 -13.89 14.29 3.09
C GLU A 178 -13.12 13.44 2.08
N MET A 179 -13.73 12.35 1.63
CA MET A 179 -13.16 11.46 0.61
C MET A 179 -13.31 12.07 -0.78
N GLY A 180 -12.43 11.69 -1.68
CA GLY A 180 -12.26 12.31 -2.99
C GLY A 180 -10.81 12.71 -3.18
N PHE A 181 -10.52 13.98 -3.43
CA PHE A 181 -9.15 14.50 -3.52
C PHE A 181 -8.71 15.15 -2.21
N VAL A 182 -7.72 14.58 -1.54
CA VAL A 182 -7.13 15.09 -0.29
C VAL A 182 -5.74 15.61 -0.55
N LEU A 183 -5.56 16.93 -0.56
CA LEU A 183 -4.28 17.61 -0.70
C LEU A 183 -3.67 17.84 0.70
N ILE A 184 -2.44 17.32 0.91
CA ILE A 184 -1.79 17.33 2.22
C ILE A 184 -0.52 18.16 2.15
N ASP A 185 -0.38 19.10 3.08
CA ASP A 185 0.77 19.97 3.23
C ASP A 185 1.49 19.65 4.55
N ALA A 186 2.61 18.92 4.47
CA ALA A 186 3.45 18.56 5.60
C ALA A 186 4.70 19.46 5.73
N SER A 187 4.71 20.63 5.10
CA SER A 187 5.86 21.54 5.08
C SER A 187 6.31 21.99 6.47
N ALA A 188 5.39 22.18 7.40
CA ALA A 188 5.68 22.66 8.74
C ALA A 188 6.12 21.56 9.71
N VAL A 189 5.55 20.34 9.63
CA VAL A 189 5.77 19.25 10.57
C VAL A 189 5.41 17.89 9.95
N ALA A 190 5.97 16.82 10.51
CA ALA A 190 5.58 15.46 10.14
C ALA A 190 4.11 15.18 10.48
N LEU A 191 3.37 14.59 9.54
CA LEU A 191 1.93 14.36 9.67
C LEU A 191 1.58 12.88 9.65
N ASN A 192 0.53 12.56 10.43
CA ASN A 192 -0.15 11.28 10.43
C ASN A 192 -1.62 11.48 10.07
N ILE A 193 -2.02 11.05 8.90
CA ILE A 193 -3.40 11.14 8.41
C ILE A 193 -4.03 9.76 8.52
N GLN A 194 -5.12 9.65 9.27
CA GLN A 194 -5.85 8.40 9.43
C GLN A 194 -6.99 8.32 8.42
N LEU A 195 -7.03 7.22 7.69
CA LEU A 195 -8.13 6.91 6.77
C LEU A 195 -9.42 6.60 7.54
N PRO A 196 -10.60 6.84 6.97
CA PRO A 196 -11.86 6.31 7.50
C PRO A 196 -11.83 4.77 7.55
N PRO A 197 -12.74 4.12 8.28
CA PRO A 197 -12.81 2.67 8.27
C PRO A 197 -13.19 2.14 6.88
N ALA A 198 -12.58 1.01 6.48
CA ALA A 198 -12.89 0.31 5.23
C ALA A 198 -13.95 -0.78 5.46
N ASP A 199 -15.01 -0.47 6.20
CA ASP A 199 -16.06 -1.41 6.59
C ASP A 199 -17.36 -1.18 5.80
N ALA A 200 -18.32 -2.09 5.98
CA ALA A 200 -19.60 -2.05 5.30
C ALA A 200 -20.46 -0.80 5.63
N THR A 201 -20.20 -0.12 6.76
CA THR A 201 -20.94 1.08 7.17
C THR A 201 -20.58 2.28 6.31
N VAL A 202 -19.34 2.38 5.86
CA VAL A 202 -18.86 3.41 4.93
C VAL A 202 -19.04 2.96 3.47
N GLY A 203 -18.97 1.64 3.24
CA GLY A 203 -19.03 1.01 1.92
C GLY A 203 -17.77 1.23 1.09
N THR A 204 -17.85 0.88 -0.19
CA THR A 204 -16.76 1.10 -1.15
C THR A 204 -16.62 2.57 -1.47
N ARG A 205 -15.43 3.11 -1.30
CA ARG A 205 -15.10 4.52 -1.50
C ARG A 205 -13.74 4.69 -2.15
N ASP A 206 -13.62 5.73 -2.96
CA ASP A 206 -12.38 6.18 -3.58
C ASP A 206 -11.81 7.37 -2.82
N LEU A 207 -10.49 7.37 -2.67
CA LEU A 207 -9.74 8.43 -2.03
C LEU A 207 -8.39 8.63 -2.75
N LEU A 208 -8.14 9.85 -3.22
CA LEU A 208 -6.85 10.24 -3.75
C LEU A 208 -6.14 11.11 -2.71
N VAL A 209 -5.06 10.59 -2.12
CA VAL A 209 -4.19 11.36 -1.22
C VAL A 209 -3.00 11.88 -2.00
N HIS A 210 -2.75 13.18 -1.92
CA HIS A 210 -1.73 13.86 -2.71
C HIS A 210 -0.87 14.76 -1.80
N ARG A 211 0.46 14.65 -1.88
CA ARG A 211 1.39 15.50 -1.14
C ARG A 211 1.70 16.76 -1.92
N LYS A 212 1.50 17.93 -1.29
CA LYS A 212 1.73 19.25 -1.87
C LYS A 212 3.20 19.70 -1.74
N ASP A 213 3.81 19.44 -0.57
CA ASP A 213 5.13 19.96 -0.20
C ASP A 213 6.27 19.01 -0.52
N ASN A 214 7.49 19.56 -0.59
CA ASN A 214 8.73 18.81 -0.81
C ASN A 214 9.65 18.79 0.42
N SER A 215 9.10 18.98 1.63
CA SER A 215 9.88 18.91 2.86
C SER A 215 10.34 17.46 3.17
N ILE A 216 11.35 17.35 4.04
CA ILE A 216 11.81 16.05 4.55
C ILE A 216 10.89 15.47 5.63
N ASN A 217 9.87 16.22 6.04
CA ASN A 217 8.93 15.80 7.06
C ASN A 217 8.19 14.53 6.64
N ARG A 218 8.14 13.54 7.51
CA ARG A 218 7.48 12.27 7.24
C ARG A 218 5.96 12.46 7.18
N LEU A 219 5.35 12.07 6.07
CA LEU A 219 3.89 12.06 5.88
C LEU A 219 3.39 10.62 5.80
N VAL A 220 2.64 10.21 6.81
CA VAL A 220 2.10 8.86 6.97
C VAL A 220 0.60 8.86 6.72
N ILE A 221 0.14 7.97 5.86
CA ILE A 221 -1.28 7.65 5.65
C ILE A 221 -1.52 6.30 6.32
N LYS A 222 -2.28 6.28 7.41
CA LYS A 222 -2.53 5.07 8.20
C LYS A 222 -3.99 4.64 8.16
N THR A 223 -4.22 3.36 8.28
CA THR A 223 -5.56 2.77 8.40
C THR A 223 -6.15 2.93 9.79
N LYS A 224 -7.43 2.63 9.95
CA LYS A 224 -8.12 2.61 11.23
C LYS A 224 -8.20 1.20 11.80
N GLY A 225 -7.84 1.04 13.07
CA GLY A 225 -7.98 -0.23 13.78
C GLY A 225 -7.18 -1.37 13.16
N LYS A 226 -7.87 -2.40 12.67
CA LYS A 226 -7.30 -3.59 12.03
C LYS A 226 -7.30 -3.54 10.51
N ASP A 227 -7.79 -2.46 9.91
CA ASP A 227 -7.79 -2.29 8.46
C ASP A 227 -6.37 -2.29 7.90
N THR A 228 -6.22 -2.68 6.63
CA THR A 228 -4.92 -2.78 5.97
C THR A 228 -4.92 -2.10 4.59
N LEU A 229 -3.73 -1.65 4.18
CA LEU A 229 -3.43 -1.19 2.82
C LEU A 229 -2.81 -2.34 2.04
N ARG A 230 -3.42 -2.74 0.94
CA ARG A 230 -3.07 -3.92 0.13
C ARG A 230 -2.10 -3.59 -1.00
N PHE A 231 -1.00 -2.92 -0.71
CA PHE A 231 0.10 -2.73 -1.65
C PHE A 231 1.24 -3.72 -1.36
N HIS A 232 2.04 -4.06 -2.38
CA HIS A 232 3.10 -5.07 -2.29
C HIS A 232 2.65 -6.41 -1.68
N THR A 233 1.48 -6.89 -2.07
CA THR A 233 0.88 -8.13 -1.55
C THR A 233 1.68 -9.39 -1.90
N HIS A 234 2.60 -9.32 -2.86
CA HIS A 234 3.59 -10.36 -3.16
C HIS A 234 4.66 -10.49 -2.06
N LEU A 235 4.90 -9.42 -1.27
CA LEU A 235 5.82 -9.44 -0.12
C LEU A 235 5.07 -9.81 1.17
N ASN A 236 3.92 -9.17 1.41
CA ASN A 236 3.06 -9.44 2.55
C ASN A 236 1.60 -9.54 2.10
N PRO A 237 1.03 -10.76 1.98
CA PRO A 237 -0.36 -10.93 1.55
C PRO A 237 -1.40 -10.25 2.44
N ALA A 238 -1.09 -10.03 3.73
CA ALA A 238 -1.97 -9.30 4.65
C ALA A 238 -1.99 -7.79 4.41
N GLY A 239 -1.01 -7.25 3.66
CA GLY A 239 -0.82 -5.81 3.49
C GLY A 239 -0.17 -5.14 4.70
N TYR A 240 -0.23 -3.80 4.73
CA TYR A 240 0.45 -2.98 5.73
C TYR A 240 -0.51 -2.00 6.42
N PRO A 241 -0.26 -1.59 7.67
CA PRO A 241 -1.14 -0.68 8.40
C PRO A 241 -1.01 0.78 7.98
N PHE A 242 -0.02 1.13 7.19
CA PHE A 242 0.20 2.50 6.68
C PHE A 242 1.02 2.49 5.40
N LEU A 243 1.03 3.62 4.70
CA LEU A 243 1.99 3.98 3.65
C LEU A 243 2.57 5.36 3.92
N VAL A 244 3.61 5.73 3.17
CA VAL A 244 4.29 7.02 3.29
C VAL A 244 4.23 7.75 1.95
N LEU A 245 3.89 9.04 1.95
CA LEU A 245 4.03 9.93 0.80
C LEU A 245 5.35 10.67 0.88
N MET A 246 6.18 10.56 -0.17
CA MET A 246 7.55 11.07 -0.20
C MET A 246 7.72 12.16 -1.28
N GLY A 247 7.85 13.41 -0.87
CA GLY A 247 8.12 14.51 -1.78
C GLY A 247 6.90 15.07 -2.49
N ALA A 248 7.06 16.24 -3.09
CA ALA A 248 6.00 16.94 -3.80
C ALA A 248 5.49 16.14 -5.00
N GLY A 249 4.19 16.16 -5.17
CA GLY A 249 3.51 15.47 -6.26
C GLY A 249 3.30 13.97 -6.04
N ASP A 250 3.83 13.37 -4.95
CA ASP A 250 3.53 11.97 -4.65
C ASP A 250 2.07 11.79 -4.29
N TRP A 251 1.42 10.81 -4.88
CA TRP A 251 0.01 10.53 -4.66
C TRP A 251 -0.33 9.05 -4.77
N TRP A 252 -1.36 8.65 -4.03
CA TRP A 252 -1.99 7.35 -4.13
C TRP A 252 -3.48 7.49 -4.29
N HIS A 253 -4.05 6.76 -5.24
CA HIS A 253 -5.48 6.55 -5.37
C HIS A 253 -5.84 5.21 -4.74
N LEU A 254 -6.61 5.27 -3.67
CA LEU A 254 -6.98 4.12 -2.85
C LEU A 254 -8.49 3.89 -2.95
N ARG A 255 -8.90 2.62 -2.98
CA ARG A 255 -10.29 2.20 -2.93
C ARG A 255 -10.51 1.25 -1.75
N SER A 256 -11.51 1.52 -0.91
CA SER A 256 -11.92 0.58 0.14
C SER A 256 -12.75 -0.55 -0.47
N ASP A 257 -12.60 -1.77 0.07
CA ASP A 257 -13.41 -2.93 -0.32
C ASP A 257 -14.68 -3.10 0.54
N GLY A 258 -14.86 -2.28 1.57
CA GLY A 258 -15.94 -2.40 2.54
C GLY A 258 -15.78 -3.58 3.51
N ALA A 259 -14.62 -4.26 3.48
CA ALA A 259 -14.33 -5.47 4.24
C ALA A 259 -13.00 -5.39 5.03
N GLY A 260 -12.53 -4.18 5.32
CA GLY A 260 -11.33 -3.92 6.11
C GLY A 260 -10.05 -3.70 5.30
N SER A 261 -10.14 -3.53 3.98
CA SER A 261 -8.94 -3.29 3.17
C SER A 261 -9.08 -2.08 2.25
N TRP A 262 -7.94 -1.39 2.07
CA TRP A 262 -7.74 -0.32 1.11
C TRP A 262 -6.82 -0.82 -0.01
N TRP A 263 -7.29 -0.81 -1.24
CA TRP A 263 -6.55 -1.28 -2.42
C TRP A 263 -6.04 -0.11 -3.25
N PRO A 264 -4.77 -0.14 -3.71
CA PRO A 264 -4.28 0.85 -4.66
C PRO A 264 -4.98 0.69 -6.01
N VAL A 265 -5.58 1.76 -6.50
CA VAL A 265 -6.12 1.88 -7.87
C VAL A 265 -5.09 2.52 -8.79
N GLY A 266 -4.28 3.42 -8.23
CA GLY A 266 -3.19 4.08 -8.93
C GLY A 266 -2.25 4.80 -7.97
N ARG A 267 -1.08 5.18 -8.48
CA ARG A 267 -0.09 5.97 -7.76
C ARG A 267 0.77 6.77 -8.71
N PHE A 268 1.51 7.75 -8.19
CA PHE A 268 2.39 8.64 -8.96
C PHE A 268 3.38 7.90 -9.85
N ASP A 269 4.04 6.87 -9.31
CA ASP A 269 5.08 6.12 -10.02
C ASP A 269 5.04 4.64 -9.69
N ASN A 270 4.89 3.80 -10.73
CA ASN A 270 4.81 2.35 -10.63
C ASN A 270 6.17 1.64 -10.73
N THR A 271 7.29 2.36 -10.66
CA THR A 271 8.62 1.74 -10.61
C THR A 271 8.69 0.70 -9.50
N PRO A 272 9.20 -0.52 -9.78
CA PRO A 272 9.32 -1.57 -8.77
C PRO A 272 10.13 -1.14 -7.56
N LEU A 273 9.72 -1.61 -6.38
CA LEU A 273 10.39 -1.38 -5.12
C LEU A 273 11.87 -1.83 -5.19
N GLY A 274 12.76 -1.06 -4.56
CA GLY A 274 14.20 -1.37 -4.55
C GLY A 274 14.96 -1.05 -5.83
N ARG A 275 14.30 -0.60 -6.91
CA ARG A 275 14.97 -0.24 -8.16
C ARG A 275 15.81 1.03 -7.99
N PRO A 276 17.11 1.01 -8.35
CA PRO A 276 17.94 2.22 -8.40
C PRO A 276 17.61 3.04 -9.65
N VAL A 277 17.68 4.36 -9.52
CA VAL A 277 17.54 5.34 -10.60
C VAL A 277 18.53 6.48 -10.40
N PHE A 278 18.81 7.25 -11.47
CA PHE A 278 19.66 8.43 -11.43
C PHE A 278 18.85 9.69 -11.70
N GLU A 279 19.14 10.76 -10.95
CA GLU A 279 18.45 12.04 -11.05
C GLU A 279 19.38 13.14 -11.58
N THR A 280 18.81 14.12 -12.28
CA THR A 280 19.52 15.31 -12.75
C THR A 280 19.45 16.48 -11.77
N THR A 281 18.95 16.26 -10.56
CA THR A 281 18.79 17.27 -9.50
C THR A 281 19.30 16.78 -8.16
N THR A 282 19.93 17.66 -7.39
CA THR A 282 20.33 17.43 -5.99
C THR A 282 19.39 18.11 -4.99
N VAL A 283 18.46 18.95 -5.47
CA VAL A 283 17.64 19.84 -4.63
C VAL A 283 16.50 19.10 -3.97
N PHE A 284 15.91 18.12 -4.67
CA PHE A 284 14.79 17.32 -4.14
C PHE A 284 14.84 15.87 -4.62
N SER A 285 14.16 14.99 -3.89
CA SER A 285 13.91 13.62 -4.33
C SER A 285 12.51 13.52 -4.92
N PRO A 286 12.33 12.80 -6.04
CA PRO A 286 10.99 12.46 -6.55
C PRO A 286 10.18 11.69 -5.51
N GLY A 287 8.86 11.76 -5.60
CA GLY A 287 7.97 11.02 -4.71
C GLY A 287 8.23 9.52 -4.74
N GLY A 288 8.33 8.93 -3.55
CA GLY A 288 8.59 7.50 -3.40
C GLY A 288 10.04 7.06 -3.48
N TYR A 289 11.00 7.98 -3.59
CA TYR A 289 12.44 7.67 -3.67
C TYR A 289 13.22 8.20 -2.46
N GLY A 290 14.23 7.43 -2.05
CA GLY A 290 15.25 7.82 -1.09
C GLY A 290 16.64 7.83 -1.70
N ALA A 291 17.64 8.25 -0.94
CA ALA A 291 19.04 8.25 -1.38
C ALA A 291 19.61 6.83 -1.45
N LEU A 292 20.40 6.54 -2.48
CA LEU A 292 21.17 5.30 -2.63
C LEU A 292 22.54 5.45 -1.96
N ASN A 293 22.55 5.59 -0.63
CA ASN A 293 23.70 6.01 0.16
C ASN A 293 23.92 5.16 1.43
N GLY A 294 23.46 3.93 1.46
CA GLY A 294 23.63 3.05 2.60
C GLY A 294 22.88 3.52 3.86
N GLN A 295 21.82 4.32 3.72
CA GLN A 295 21.10 4.88 4.85
C GLN A 295 20.55 3.81 5.79
N LEU A 296 20.70 4.04 7.10
CA LEU A 296 20.15 3.17 8.13
C LEU A 296 18.65 3.48 8.30
N LEU A 297 17.82 2.45 8.18
CA LEU A 297 16.37 2.53 8.21
C LEU A 297 15.83 1.68 9.37
N LYS A 298 14.71 2.11 9.97
CA LYS A 298 14.02 1.32 10.99
C LYS A 298 13.01 0.37 10.33
N ARG A 299 13.02 -0.90 10.73
CA ARG A 299 12.09 -1.92 10.21
C ARG A 299 10.63 -1.56 10.45
N THR A 300 10.33 -0.91 11.57
CA THR A 300 8.98 -0.44 11.91
C THR A 300 8.49 0.75 11.08
N GLU A 301 9.40 1.55 10.54
CA GLU A 301 9.07 2.70 9.69
C GLU A 301 8.96 2.34 8.20
N TRP A 302 9.65 1.26 7.80
CA TRP A 302 9.73 0.78 6.43
C TRP A 302 9.50 -0.73 6.33
N PRO A 303 8.37 -1.27 6.83
CA PRO A 303 8.15 -2.71 6.91
C PRO A 303 8.15 -3.38 5.54
N TRP A 304 7.51 -2.80 4.52
CA TRP A 304 7.51 -3.35 3.16
C TRP A 304 8.91 -3.37 2.52
N LEU A 305 9.75 -2.37 2.82
CA LEU A 305 11.11 -2.32 2.29
C LEU A 305 12.01 -3.34 3.00
N TRP A 306 11.76 -3.60 4.29
CA TRP A 306 12.40 -4.68 5.03
C TRP A 306 11.98 -6.06 4.50
N ASP A 307 10.69 -6.28 4.21
CA ASP A 307 10.19 -7.50 3.60
C ASP A 307 10.82 -7.72 2.21
N HIS A 308 10.95 -6.65 1.41
CA HIS A 308 11.67 -6.68 0.14
C HIS A 308 13.14 -7.06 0.33
N ALA A 309 13.85 -6.44 1.27
CA ALA A 309 15.25 -6.74 1.54
C ALA A 309 15.45 -8.24 1.87
N GLN A 310 14.58 -8.81 2.71
CA GLN A 310 14.63 -10.22 3.07
C GLN A 310 14.39 -11.16 1.88
N GLN A 311 13.51 -10.77 0.97
CA GLN A 311 13.11 -11.60 -0.18
C GLN A 311 13.94 -11.32 -1.44
N SER A 312 14.79 -10.28 -1.44
CA SER A 312 15.57 -9.86 -2.61
C SER A 312 16.68 -10.82 -3.04
N GLY A 313 17.11 -11.73 -2.15
CA GLY A 313 18.32 -12.52 -2.34
C GLY A 313 19.62 -11.73 -2.20
N MET A 314 19.53 -10.44 -1.81
CA MET A 314 20.66 -9.51 -1.66
C MET A 314 20.81 -8.99 -0.23
N LEU A 315 20.21 -9.68 0.76
CA LEU A 315 20.34 -9.32 2.17
C LEU A 315 21.59 -9.98 2.77
N ASN A 316 22.46 -9.16 3.35
CA ASN A 316 23.73 -9.59 3.95
C ASN A 316 23.83 -9.14 5.40
N ALA A 317 24.73 -9.76 6.17
CA ALA A 317 25.05 -9.29 7.51
C ALA A 317 25.76 -7.93 7.44
N GLU A 318 25.51 -7.05 8.42
CA GLU A 318 26.07 -5.68 8.47
C GLU A 318 27.60 -5.63 8.37
N ARG A 319 28.30 -6.69 8.77
CA ARG A 319 29.76 -6.73 8.80
C ARG A 319 30.40 -7.30 7.51
N GLN A 320 29.59 -7.70 6.54
CA GLN A 320 30.12 -8.17 5.26
C GLN A 320 30.51 -6.98 4.37
N ARG A 321 31.72 -6.45 4.57
CA ARG A 321 32.33 -5.54 3.59
C ARG A 321 32.33 -6.20 2.22
N HIS A 322 32.26 -5.59 1.13
CA HIS A 322 32.16 -6.11 -0.24
C HIS A 322 30.74 -6.50 -0.71
N MET A 323 29.73 -6.26 0.13
CA MET A 323 28.34 -6.48 -0.24
C MET A 323 27.49 -5.20 -0.11
N GLU A 324 28.14 -4.06 -0.10
CA GLU A 324 27.53 -2.74 0.12
C GLU A 324 26.48 -2.40 -0.94
N GLY A 325 26.58 -2.96 -2.15
CA GLY A 325 25.57 -2.83 -3.21
C GLY A 325 24.27 -3.61 -2.94
N GLY A 326 24.23 -4.42 -1.87
CA GLY A 326 23.05 -5.13 -1.38
C GLY A 326 22.43 -4.46 -0.15
N TRP A 327 21.42 -5.10 0.40
CA TRP A 327 20.80 -4.75 1.68
C TRP A 327 21.63 -5.35 2.82
N THR A 328 21.66 -4.69 3.98
CA THR A 328 22.24 -5.30 5.18
C THR A 328 21.27 -5.34 6.34
N SER A 329 21.50 -6.28 7.26
CA SER A 329 20.60 -6.54 8.39
C SER A 329 20.64 -5.47 9.49
N GLY A 330 21.56 -4.50 9.41
CA GLY A 330 21.73 -3.44 10.40
C GLY A 330 22.14 -4.00 11.77
N ASP A 331 21.36 -3.69 12.80
CA ASP A 331 21.58 -4.20 14.17
C ASP A 331 21.00 -5.60 14.43
N ASP A 332 20.55 -6.29 13.39
CA ASP A 332 19.86 -7.59 13.40
C ASP A 332 18.53 -7.62 14.17
N LYS A 333 18.06 -6.50 14.70
CA LYS A 333 16.85 -6.40 15.54
C LYS A 333 15.81 -5.43 15.01
N SER A 334 16.19 -4.16 14.89
CA SER A 334 15.24 -3.06 14.66
C SER A 334 15.54 -2.25 13.40
N THR A 335 16.75 -2.37 12.87
CA THR A 335 17.23 -1.59 11.72
C THR A 335 17.69 -2.47 10.56
N PHE A 336 17.87 -1.86 9.40
CA PHE A 336 18.50 -2.42 8.22
C PHE A 336 19.06 -1.28 7.36
N ARG A 337 20.00 -1.58 6.43
CA ARG A 337 20.51 -0.56 5.50
C ARG A 337 20.06 -0.79 4.08
N ALA A 338 19.81 0.33 3.41
CA ALA A 338 19.69 0.36 1.96
C ALA A 338 21.05 0.12 1.29
N PRO A 339 21.07 -0.27 0.01
CA PRO A 339 22.30 -0.36 -0.76
C PRO A 339 23.10 0.95 -0.78
N GLU A 340 24.42 0.83 -0.76
CA GLU A 340 25.39 1.92 -0.91
C GLU A 340 25.98 1.85 -2.32
N ALA A 341 25.98 2.95 -3.05
CA ALA A 341 26.52 2.99 -4.40
C ALA A 341 27.21 4.32 -4.74
N ARG A 342 27.53 5.15 -3.74
CA ARG A 342 28.19 6.43 -3.98
C ARG A 342 29.61 6.23 -4.48
N GLY A 343 29.93 6.85 -5.61
CA GLY A 343 31.24 6.75 -6.23
C GLY A 343 31.50 5.48 -7.02
N GLU A 344 30.52 4.56 -7.07
CA GLU A 344 30.68 3.27 -7.71
C GLU A 344 30.19 3.25 -9.15
N PHE A 345 30.81 2.37 -9.97
CA PHE A 345 30.37 2.04 -11.32
C PHE A 345 29.47 0.79 -11.27
N PHE A 346 28.30 0.88 -11.91
CA PHE A 346 27.41 -0.26 -12.01
C PHE A 346 27.86 -1.21 -13.12
N ARG A 347 27.89 -2.50 -12.77
CA ARG A 347 28.17 -3.59 -13.70
C ARG A 347 27.02 -4.58 -13.70
N VAL A 348 26.66 -5.06 -14.89
CA VAL A 348 25.69 -6.15 -15.03
C VAL A 348 26.34 -7.46 -14.60
N LEU A 349 25.61 -8.31 -13.90
CA LEU A 349 26.07 -9.63 -13.50
C LEU A 349 26.47 -10.46 -14.72
N ASP A 350 27.50 -11.27 -14.55
CA ASP A 350 28.06 -12.14 -15.59
C ASP A 350 27.10 -13.25 -16.03
N GLU A 351 26.23 -13.72 -15.13
CA GLU A 351 25.21 -14.75 -15.37
C GLU A 351 25.72 -15.95 -16.17
N GLY A 352 26.97 -16.35 -15.93
CA GLY A 352 27.59 -17.55 -16.54
C GLY A 352 28.41 -17.30 -17.80
N ARG A 353 28.63 -16.05 -18.24
CA ARG A 353 29.55 -15.71 -19.34
C ARG A 353 31.03 -15.96 -19.03
N GLN A 354 31.34 -16.17 -17.73
CA GLN A 354 32.71 -16.41 -17.23
C GLN A 354 33.73 -15.30 -17.54
N VAL A 355 33.25 -14.04 -17.65
CA VAL A 355 34.13 -12.88 -17.81
C VAL A 355 34.58 -12.31 -16.45
N ASP A 356 33.83 -12.60 -15.37
CA ASP A 356 34.19 -12.24 -14.01
C ASP A 356 34.97 -13.38 -13.37
N LYS A 357 36.30 -13.34 -13.49
CA LYS A 357 37.23 -14.31 -12.89
C LYS A 357 38.16 -13.61 -11.93
N SER A 358 38.33 -14.21 -10.76
CA SER A 358 39.30 -13.81 -9.74
C SER A 358 40.14 -15.04 -9.36
N THR A 359 41.35 -14.82 -8.90
CA THR A 359 42.19 -15.92 -8.42
C THR A 359 42.41 -15.77 -6.92
N ILE A 360 42.24 -16.86 -6.19
CA ILE A 360 42.62 -16.97 -4.77
C ILE A 360 43.70 -18.01 -4.62
N SER A 361 44.54 -17.87 -3.61
CA SER A 361 45.49 -18.89 -3.19
C SER A 361 45.38 -19.13 -1.69
N GLY A 362 45.74 -20.33 -1.25
CA GLY A 362 45.66 -20.71 0.16
C GLY A 362 46.11 -22.18 0.34
N ALA A 363 45.97 -22.70 1.56
CA ALA A 363 46.28 -24.09 1.87
C ALA A 363 44.99 -24.89 2.02
N ALA A 364 44.92 -26.04 1.35
CA ALA A 364 43.82 -27.00 1.41
C ALA A 364 44.28 -28.36 1.93
N LYS A 365 43.36 -29.14 2.45
CA LYS A 365 43.55 -30.53 2.84
C LYS A 365 42.55 -31.41 2.08
N SER A 366 43.04 -32.48 1.47
CA SER A 366 42.21 -33.44 0.76
C SER A 366 41.10 -33.99 1.66
N GLY A 367 39.86 -33.97 1.18
CA GLY A 367 38.69 -34.34 1.94
C GLY A 367 38.11 -33.22 2.81
N SER A 368 38.76 -32.03 2.87
CA SER A 368 38.26 -30.86 3.59
C SER A 368 37.53 -29.88 2.66
N ALA A 369 36.49 -29.26 3.17
CA ALA A 369 35.80 -28.17 2.52
C ALA A 369 36.31 -26.77 3.00
N VAL A 370 37.46 -26.72 3.65
CA VAL A 370 38.06 -25.49 4.20
C VAL A 370 39.37 -25.20 3.50
N ILE A 371 39.56 -23.97 3.05
CA ILE A 371 40.83 -23.41 2.56
C ILE A 371 41.30 -22.40 3.59
N THR A 372 42.51 -22.56 4.10
CA THR A 372 43.14 -21.67 5.08
C THR A 372 44.18 -20.75 4.44
N ASP A 373 44.63 -19.74 5.14
CA ASP A 373 45.65 -18.76 4.70
C ASP A 373 45.33 -18.12 3.35
N VAL A 374 44.03 -17.83 3.13
CA VAL A 374 43.53 -17.39 1.85
C VAL A 374 44.02 -15.97 1.52
N ARG A 375 44.66 -15.83 0.36
CA ARG A 375 45.01 -14.55 -0.28
C ARG A 375 44.05 -14.27 -1.41
N GLY A 376 43.80 -12.96 -1.72
CA GLY A 376 42.83 -12.56 -2.76
C GLY A 376 41.37 -12.48 -2.28
N ARG A 377 41.13 -12.57 -0.99
CA ARG A 377 39.78 -12.58 -0.39
C ARG A 377 38.94 -11.35 -0.67
N SER A 378 39.55 -10.21 -0.94
CA SER A 378 38.84 -8.97 -1.28
C SER A 378 38.09 -9.01 -2.60
N LEU A 379 38.30 -10.05 -3.40
CA LEU A 379 37.70 -10.23 -4.74
C LEU A 379 36.60 -11.26 -4.78
N ILE A 380 36.26 -11.88 -3.65
CA ILE A 380 35.32 -13.00 -3.62
C ILE A 380 34.16 -12.74 -2.66
N ALA A 381 33.02 -13.39 -2.94
CA ALA A 381 31.84 -13.36 -2.11
C ALA A 381 31.20 -14.76 -1.97
N ILE A 382 30.38 -14.93 -0.94
CA ILE A 382 29.59 -16.14 -0.74
C ILE A 382 28.68 -16.38 -1.96
N GLY A 383 28.58 -17.62 -2.41
CA GLY A 383 27.81 -18.00 -3.58
C GLY A 383 28.59 -18.00 -4.91
N MET A 384 29.80 -17.44 -4.96
CA MET A 384 30.65 -17.56 -6.15
C MET A 384 31.11 -18.97 -6.35
N THR A 385 31.32 -19.38 -7.62
CA THR A 385 31.79 -20.72 -7.98
C THR A 385 33.31 -20.81 -7.88
N LEU A 386 33.81 -21.87 -7.24
CA LEU A 386 35.22 -22.21 -7.19
C LEU A 386 35.54 -23.23 -8.27
N GLU A 387 36.61 -23.01 -9.05
CA GLU A 387 37.12 -23.92 -10.08
C GLU A 387 38.60 -24.18 -9.93
N GLY A 388 38.99 -25.42 -10.16
CA GLY A 388 40.36 -25.91 -10.16
C GLY A 388 40.36 -27.39 -10.52
N SER A 389 41.54 -27.97 -10.80
CA SER A 389 41.69 -29.39 -11.15
C SER A 389 41.30 -30.35 -10.04
N ASP A 390 41.37 -29.87 -8.80
CA ASP A 390 41.11 -30.56 -7.55
C ASP A 390 39.77 -30.17 -6.90
N VAL A 391 38.97 -29.35 -7.59
CA VAL A 391 37.69 -28.82 -7.12
C VAL A 391 36.54 -29.57 -7.77
N PRO A 392 35.65 -30.24 -7.01
CA PRO A 392 34.46 -30.86 -7.58
C PRO A 392 33.59 -29.81 -8.30
N ARG A 393 33.01 -30.23 -9.45
CA ARG A 393 32.16 -29.34 -10.26
C ARG A 393 30.97 -28.80 -9.47
N GLY A 394 30.70 -27.51 -9.60
CA GLY A 394 29.60 -26.84 -8.89
C GLY A 394 29.90 -26.48 -7.44
N THR A 395 31.18 -26.50 -7.04
CA THR A 395 31.60 -26.04 -5.72
C THR A 395 31.45 -24.54 -5.64
N THR A 396 30.78 -24.07 -4.56
CA THR A 396 30.57 -22.66 -4.30
C THR A 396 31.15 -22.25 -2.94
N ILE A 397 31.43 -20.96 -2.76
CA ILE A 397 31.86 -20.39 -1.50
C ILE A 397 30.68 -20.30 -0.56
N VAL A 398 30.76 -20.92 0.62
CA VAL A 398 29.67 -20.96 1.62
C VAL A 398 29.90 -19.96 2.74
N SER A 399 31.13 -19.79 3.19
CA SER A 399 31.47 -18.75 4.18
C SER A 399 32.88 -18.20 3.97
N ILE A 400 33.09 -16.96 4.41
CA ILE A 400 34.36 -16.24 4.34
C ILE A 400 34.66 -15.71 5.73
N ASN A 401 35.74 -16.22 6.35
CA ASN A 401 36.23 -15.81 7.65
C ASN A 401 37.57 -15.04 7.52
N ALA A 402 38.13 -14.57 8.63
CA ALA A 402 39.35 -13.77 8.61
C ALA A 402 40.55 -14.46 7.95
N ASN A 403 40.71 -15.78 8.11
CA ASN A 403 41.86 -16.56 7.59
C ASN A 403 41.45 -17.76 6.75
N GLU A 404 40.16 -18.02 6.60
CA GLU A 404 39.68 -19.22 5.89
C GLU A 404 38.44 -18.90 5.07
N ILE A 405 38.21 -19.73 4.06
CA ILE A 405 36.94 -19.86 3.36
C ILE A 405 36.42 -21.28 3.47
N VAL A 406 35.10 -21.41 3.56
CA VAL A 406 34.43 -22.71 3.50
C VAL A 406 33.71 -22.81 2.17
N VAL A 407 33.86 -23.97 1.51
CA VAL A 407 33.23 -24.27 0.22
C VAL A 407 32.22 -25.40 0.36
N SER A 408 31.31 -25.53 -0.61
CA SER A 408 30.20 -26.48 -0.54
C SER A 408 30.60 -27.93 -0.70
N ASN A 409 31.76 -28.21 -1.32
CA ASN A 409 32.26 -29.56 -1.54
C ASN A 409 33.70 -29.66 -1.05
N ALA A 410 34.06 -30.84 -0.55
CA ALA A 410 35.44 -31.14 -0.13
C ALA A 410 36.39 -31.13 -1.33
N LEU A 411 37.56 -30.50 -1.15
CA LEU A 411 38.62 -30.43 -2.15
C LEU A 411 39.44 -31.74 -2.20
N GLN A 412 40.13 -31.94 -3.30
CA GLN A 412 40.93 -33.15 -3.54
C GLN A 412 42.45 -32.87 -3.50
N GLN A 413 42.87 -31.70 -3.04
CA GLN A 413 44.25 -31.25 -2.96
C GLN A 413 44.77 -31.22 -1.53
N ASP A 414 46.05 -31.55 -1.34
CA ASP A 414 46.79 -31.30 -0.10
C ASP A 414 47.86 -30.23 -0.33
N GLY A 415 47.97 -29.28 0.60
CA GLY A 415 48.94 -28.20 0.60
C GLY A 415 48.48 -26.92 -0.10
N ASP A 416 49.45 -26.11 -0.51
CA ASP A 416 49.16 -24.81 -1.15
C ASP A 416 48.59 -24.98 -2.55
N GLY A 417 47.53 -24.23 -2.85
CA GLY A 417 46.85 -24.24 -4.14
C GLY A 417 46.45 -22.85 -4.61
N GLU A 418 46.14 -22.77 -5.89
CA GLU A 418 45.56 -21.60 -6.53
C GLU A 418 44.27 -22.01 -7.28
N TRP A 419 43.21 -21.30 -7.01
CA TRP A 419 41.90 -21.60 -7.57
C TRP A 419 41.28 -20.37 -8.24
N ASN A 420 40.55 -20.59 -9.32
CA ASN A 420 39.74 -19.59 -9.96
C ASN A 420 38.38 -19.46 -9.25
N VAL A 421 38.00 -18.26 -8.96
CA VAL A 421 36.65 -17.93 -8.49
C VAL A 421 35.90 -17.24 -9.63
N ILE A 422 34.78 -17.82 -10.02
CA ILE A 422 34.00 -17.38 -11.17
C ILE A 422 32.67 -16.78 -10.75
N GLY A 423 32.28 -15.72 -11.48
CA GLY A 423 31.04 -15.00 -11.29
C GLY A 423 31.15 -13.94 -10.20
N ARG A 424 30.06 -13.20 -10.06
CA ARG A 424 29.86 -12.22 -8.98
C ARG A 424 28.47 -12.42 -8.39
N VAL A 425 28.34 -12.13 -7.11
CA VAL A 425 27.04 -12.12 -6.44
C VAL A 425 26.44 -10.72 -6.56
N ALA A 426 25.12 -10.66 -6.75
CA ALA A 426 24.40 -9.38 -6.79
C ALA A 426 24.67 -8.57 -5.53
N GLY A 427 25.02 -7.29 -5.70
CA GLY A 427 25.40 -6.39 -4.60
C GLY A 427 26.85 -6.50 -4.13
N SER A 428 27.67 -7.40 -4.70
CA SER A 428 29.10 -7.47 -4.37
C SER A 428 29.88 -6.28 -4.92
N TRP A 429 30.83 -5.77 -4.13
CA TRP A 429 31.77 -4.74 -4.49
C TRP A 429 33.09 -5.37 -4.97
N SER A 430 33.81 -4.69 -5.86
CA SER A 430 35.16 -5.08 -6.32
C SER A 430 36.04 -3.84 -6.40
N PRO A 431 37.29 -3.93 -5.88
CA PRO A 431 38.23 -2.81 -6.00
C PRO A 431 38.63 -2.57 -7.45
N ASP A 432 39.22 -1.42 -7.72
CA ASP A 432 39.85 -1.10 -8.99
C ASP A 432 40.97 -2.09 -9.28
N THR A 433 40.97 -2.58 -10.52
CA THR A 433 42.03 -3.47 -11.00
C THR A 433 42.46 -3.04 -12.40
N PHE A 434 43.77 -3.14 -12.65
CA PHE A 434 44.29 -3.04 -14.01
C PHE A 434 44.41 -4.46 -14.62
N GLU A 435 44.07 -4.53 -15.89
CA GLU A 435 44.48 -5.73 -16.66
C GLU A 435 45.99 -5.83 -16.63
N ARG A 436 46.50 -7.04 -16.30
CA ARG A 436 47.95 -7.29 -16.30
C ARG A 436 48.51 -7.02 -17.68
N HIS A 437 49.38 -6.04 -17.81
CA HIS A 437 50.07 -5.70 -19.03
C HIS A 437 51.57 -5.50 -18.78
N THR A 438 52.37 -5.69 -19.81
CA THR A 438 53.80 -5.55 -19.75
C THR A 438 54.22 -4.33 -20.58
N HIS A 439 55.01 -3.45 -19.97
CA HIS A 439 55.69 -2.42 -20.73
C HIS A 439 57.06 -2.91 -21.17
N GLY A 440 57.28 -2.96 -22.47
CA GLY A 440 58.61 -3.15 -23.00
C GLY A 440 59.40 -1.84 -22.88
N ILE A 441 60.52 -1.86 -22.20
CA ILE A 441 61.43 -0.75 -22.17
C ILE A 441 62.41 -0.96 -23.36
N SER A 442 62.29 -0.17 -24.40
CA SER A 442 63.30 -0.16 -25.48
C SER A 442 64.39 0.87 -25.17
N TYR A 443 65.57 0.37 -25.14
CA TYR A 443 66.77 1.23 -25.01
C TYR A 443 67.27 1.57 -26.39
N GLY A 444 67.38 2.86 -26.71
CA GLY A 444 68.02 3.33 -27.91
C GLY A 444 69.53 3.15 -27.80
N ALA A 445 70.17 2.59 -28.81
CA ALA A 445 71.62 2.53 -28.89
C ALA A 445 72.19 3.96 -29.06
N GLY A 446 72.52 4.61 -27.93
CA GLY A 446 73.21 5.89 -27.93
C GLY A 446 74.73 5.63 -27.89
N THR A 447 75.48 6.20 -28.86
CA THR A 447 76.95 6.21 -28.89
C THR A 447 77.49 7.26 -27.92
N GLY A 448 77.28 7.07 -26.65
CA GLY A 448 77.83 7.91 -25.59
C GLY A 448 78.06 7.09 -24.33
N SER A 449 79.18 7.29 -23.68
CA SER A 449 79.69 6.59 -22.53
C SER A 449 78.76 6.67 -21.28
N HIS A 450 77.62 6.12 -21.36
CA HIS A 450 76.71 5.88 -20.25
C HIS A 450 76.37 4.39 -20.23
N ASP A 451 76.52 3.75 -19.08
CA ASP A 451 76.17 2.34 -18.87
C ASP A 451 74.72 2.07 -19.36
N THR A 452 74.56 1.66 -20.60
CA THR A 452 73.28 1.18 -21.14
C THR A 452 73.06 -0.24 -20.63
N LEU A 453 71.95 -0.47 -19.98
CA LEU A 453 71.46 -1.82 -19.70
C LEU A 453 71.17 -2.51 -21.02
N THR A 454 72.05 -3.39 -21.49
CA THR A 454 71.80 -4.28 -22.60
C THR A 454 71.15 -5.57 -22.15
N PRO A 455 70.40 -6.28 -22.97
CA PRO A 455 69.80 -7.58 -22.62
C PRO A 455 70.83 -8.60 -22.11
N GLU A 456 72.10 -8.43 -22.46
CA GLU A 456 73.21 -9.31 -22.06
C GLU A 456 73.64 -9.09 -20.62
N ASN A 457 73.33 -7.94 -20.03
CA ASN A 457 73.68 -7.53 -18.66
C ASN A 457 72.56 -7.76 -17.66
N LEU A 458 71.45 -8.32 -18.07
CA LEU A 458 70.38 -8.68 -17.16
C LEU A 458 70.67 -10.03 -16.48
N PRO A 459 70.52 -10.15 -15.16
CA PRO A 459 70.68 -11.43 -14.48
C PRO A 459 69.71 -12.46 -15.00
N ARG A 460 70.18 -13.58 -15.48
CA ARG A 460 69.36 -14.65 -16.07
C ARG A 460 68.56 -15.53 -15.06
N THR A 461 68.54 -15.10 -13.81
CA THR A 461 67.82 -15.83 -12.76
C THR A 461 66.90 -14.87 -11.99
N GLY A 462 65.65 -14.91 -12.31
CA GLY A 462 64.42 -14.62 -11.54
C GLY A 462 64.33 -13.50 -10.50
N GLN A 463 65.43 -12.79 -10.20
CA GLN A 463 65.40 -11.60 -9.31
C GLN A 463 65.87 -10.38 -10.08
N HIS A 464 64.97 -9.49 -10.35
CA HIS A 464 65.28 -8.21 -10.99
C HIS A 464 65.95 -7.26 -9.98
N SER A 465 67.24 -7.37 -9.80
CA SER A 465 68.06 -6.37 -9.13
C SER A 465 68.68 -5.46 -10.19
N TYR A 466 68.26 -4.21 -10.26
CA TYR A 466 68.93 -3.21 -11.08
C TYR A 466 70.13 -2.70 -10.30
N VAL A 467 71.34 -2.92 -10.88
CA VAL A 467 72.53 -2.24 -10.36
C VAL A 467 72.59 -0.87 -11.05
N VAL A 468 72.22 0.15 -10.35
CA VAL A 468 72.37 1.52 -10.79
C VAL A 468 73.77 1.98 -10.43
N GLY A 469 74.55 2.44 -11.39
CA GLY A 469 75.88 3.00 -11.19
C GLY A 469 75.87 4.14 -10.16
N ARG A 470 77.01 4.28 -9.45
CA ARG A 470 77.20 5.28 -8.41
C ARG A 470 76.68 6.67 -8.87
N ASN A 471 75.70 7.23 -8.15
CA ASN A 471 75.15 8.58 -8.28
C ASN A 471 73.96 8.82 -9.24
N THR A 472 73.18 7.87 -9.57
CA THR A 472 71.93 8.15 -10.26
C THR A 472 70.74 7.66 -9.41
N SER A 473 69.78 8.51 -9.14
CA SER A 473 68.47 8.09 -8.67
C SER A 473 67.91 7.08 -9.64
N PRO A 474 67.21 6.00 -9.17
CA PRO A 474 66.62 5.06 -10.08
C PRO A 474 65.72 5.78 -11.08
N PRO A 475 65.60 5.30 -12.34
CA PRO A 475 64.71 5.94 -13.31
C PRO A 475 63.29 5.89 -12.77
N TYR A 476 62.81 7.00 -12.37
CA TYR A 476 61.41 7.12 -11.97
C TYR A 476 60.56 7.06 -13.25
N ILE A 477 59.75 6.08 -13.38
CA ILE A 477 58.53 6.25 -14.12
C ILE A 477 57.68 7.19 -13.27
N ALA A 478 57.62 8.44 -13.67
CA ALA A 478 56.79 9.42 -12.96
C ALA A 478 55.39 8.86 -12.83
N ARG A 479 54.86 8.85 -11.62
CA ARG A 479 53.46 8.53 -11.37
C ARG A 479 52.62 9.55 -12.13
N ALA A 480 52.03 9.14 -13.26
CA ALA A 480 51.05 9.94 -13.96
C ALA A 480 49.65 9.38 -13.60
N GLY A 481 48.78 10.26 -13.22
CA GLY A 481 47.39 9.91 -12.90
C GLY A 481 46.95 10.31 -11.48
N ASN A 482 45.70 10.15 -11.20
CA ASN A 482 45.09 10.34 -9.90
C ASN A 482 45.13 9.06 -9.06
N ALA A 483 44.58 9.11 -7.86
CA ALA A 483 44.50 7.95 -6.96
C ALA A 483 43.60 6.81 -7.48
N GLU A 484 42.87 7.04 -8.58
CA GLU A 484 41.92 6.10 -9.16
C GLU A 484 42.05 6.09 -10.68
N THR A 485 42.07 4.89 -11.27
CA THR A 485 41.93 4.70 -12.73
C THR A 485 40.47 4.50 -13.05
N ARG A 486 39.88 5.44 -13.76
CA ARG A 486 38.48 5.41 -14.15
C ARG A 486 38.27 5.87 -15.59
N PRO A 487 37.27 5.32 -16.32
CA PRO A 487 36.85 5.89 -17.59
C PRO A 487 36.24 7.29 -17.40
N ARG A 488 36.15 8.06 -18.47
CA ARG A 488 35.44 9.35 -18.44
C ARG A 488 34.00 9.09 -17.99
N ASN A 489 33.50 9.83 -17.00
CA ASN A 489 32.20 9.62 -16.41
C ASN A 489 31.51 10.94 -16.05
N ILE A 490 30.20 10.85 -15.80
CA ILE A 490 29.36 11.92 -15.27
C ILE A 490 28.68 11.39 -14.01
N ALA A 491 28.74 12.14 -12.92
CA ALA A 491 28.11 11.78 -11.67
C ALA A 491 26.69 12.35 -11.58
N TYR A 492 25.73 11.50 -11.27
CA TYR A 492 24.35 11.85 -10.96
C TYR A 492 23.97 11.35 -9.55
N PRO A 493 23.08 12.05 -8.83
CA PRO A 493 22.53 11.53 -7.59
C PRO A 493 21.84 10.18 -7.82
N GLY A 494 22.30 9.16 -7.11
CA GLY A 494 21.66 7.86 -7.08
C GLY A 494 20.46 7.88 -6.13
N ARG A 495 19.32 7.33 -6.57
CA ARG A 495 18.10 7.16 -5.77
C ARG A 495 17.68 5.70 -5.80
N ILE A 496 16.91 5.30 -4.79
CA ILE A 496 16.32 3.96 -4.71
C ILE A 496 14.81 4.08 -4.45
N LYS A 497 14.00 3.27 -5.13
CA LYS A 497 12.55 3.22 -4.90
C LYS A 497 12.27 2.64 -3.53
N MET A 498 11.62 3.42 -2.67
CA MET A 498 11.37 3.07 -1.26
C MET A 498 9.91 2.72 -0.97
N ILE A 499 9.00 3.09 -1.86
CA ILE A 499 7.58 2.77 -1.74
C ILE A 499 6.90 2.75 -3.12
#